data_3badd1696dfe74c746d52f1f4fa8bbcd
#
_entry.id   3badd1696dfe74c746d52f1f4fa8bbcd
#
_cell.length_a   1.000
_cell.length_b   1.000
_cell.length_c   1.000
_cell.angle_alpha   90.00
_cell.angle_beta   90.00
_cell.angle_gamma   90.00
#
_symmetry.space_group_name_H-M   'P 1'
#
loop_
_entity.id
_entity.type
_entity.pdbx_description
1 polymer ?
#
loop_
_entity_poly.entity_id
_entity_poly.type
_entity_poly.pdbx_seq_one_letter_code
_entity_poly.pdbx_strand_id
1 'polypeptide(L)'
;MLGATRASKPGLPRGATMKSQLTACLVALLLSVVGTPIVRRLAFTMGAVSRPGGRHVHARAVPRLGGIAIAAAWVLPVLVLFFLDRTVHSIPLLRVIGLVVGALLLCAVGALDDIRGLRARHKLVAQVAVACFAFGCGFQITAVQLPLFGTLSMGVFALPVTIFWIVGVTNAVNLIDGLDGLAAGVAFVAALTSFIIAMLSGSWFVAMATAALMGALVGFLFFNFNPARIFMGDSGSYFLGYVLSTLSLTGTLQQKASTAVSLLVPILALGLPIFDTLLSLVRRFVARRPLFAGDRLHVHHRLLDLGLTHRRAVIVLYGVSTVLAGGAILLSLGRSWQVGVALVCVTLVLVGLVRFLGYFDQIHFRSRQKARLRDTWTEMLRLHVPSFLLAAHRALSEEEALRLFERLVFEDLVSGVELLRSGETIHAWGLRWDNGARRDAFEVTFPLGSEGSASSVRLTCVRDTDELPPSAEVLLQLIVDSVSEALESCGSKLVAQAIQPEVEPALGDITPSFR
;
A
#
# COMPACT_ATOMS: atom_id res chain seq x y z
N MET A 1 -41.06 51.47 4.23
CA MET A 1 -41.71 50.38 4.96
C MET A 1 -41.67 49.15 4.07
N LEU A 2 -40.72 48.25 4.27
CA LEU A 2 -40.67 46.94 3.67
C LEU A 2 -40.28 45.96 4.78
N GLY A 3 -41.33 45.25 5.27
CA GLY A 3 -41.19 44.28 6.35
C GLY A 3 -40.41 43.06 5.88
N ALA A 4 -39.20 42.89 6.39
CA ALA A 4 -38.44 41.64 6.27
C ALA A 4 -39.12 40.60 7.17
N THR A 5 -39.92 39.72 6.58
CA THR A 5 -40.43 38.52 7.24
C THR A 5 -39.21 37.62 7.56
N ARG A 6 -38.78 37.64 8.82
CA ARG A 6 -37.92 36.62 9.42
C ARG A 6 -38.64 35.28 9.30
N ALA A 7 -38.28 34.46 8.32
CA ALA A 7 -38.67 33.05 8.30
C ALA A 7 -38.16 32.43 9.61
N SER A 8 -39.07 32.16 10.53
CA SER A 8 -38.77 31.39 11.74
C SER A 8 -38.24 30.02 11.33
N LYS A 9 -37.00 29.72 11.72
CA LYS A 9 -36.46 28.38 11.65
C LYS A 9 -37.42 27.45 12.37
N PRO A 10 -37.91 26.35 11.76
CA PRO A 10 -38.79 25.44 12.46
C PRO A 10 -38.08 24.94 13.71
N GLY A 11 -38.72 25.19 14.87
CA GLY A 11 -38.22 24.81 16.19
C GLY A 11 -38.03 23.29 16.23
N LEU A 12 -36.81 22.88 16.44
CA LEU A 12 -36.39 21.49 16.54
C LEU A 12 -37.03 20.77 17.73
N PRO A 13 -37.57 19.57 17.57
CA PRO A 13 -37.84 18.67 18.68
C PRO A 13 -36.51 18.09 19.18
N ARG A 14 -35.74 18.89 19.94
CA ARG A 14 -34.40 18.56 20.45
C ARG A 14 -34.31 17.21 21.22
N GLY A 15 -35.43 16.72 21.77
CA GLY A 15 -35.46 15.52 22.59
C GLY A 15 -35.67 14.19 21.83
N ALA A 16 -36.33 14.21 20.67
CA ALA A 16 -36.64 12.97 19.93
C ALA A 16 -35.43 12.47 19.10
N THR A 17 -34.68 13.40 18.51
CA THR A 17 -33.53 13.09 17.65
C THR A 17 -32.34 12.49 18.39
N MET A 18 -32.07 12.95 19.60
CA MET A 18 -30.95 12.46 20.41
C MET A 18 -31.19 11.02 20.93
N LYS A 19 -32.47 10.63 21.08
CA LYS A 19 -32.83 9.23 21.45
C LYS A 19 -32.45 8.24 20.37
N SER A 20 -32.69 8.55 19.09
CA SER A 20 -32.40 7.65 17.98
C SER A 20 -30.90 7.44 17.79
N GLN A 21 -30.05 8.49 17.93
CA GLN A 21 -28.60 8.34 17.86
C GLN A 21 -28.07 7.48 19.03
N LEU A 22 -28.55 7.75 20.25
CA LEU A 22 -28.15 6.95 21.41
C LEU A 22 -28.60 5.49 21.28
N THR A 23 -29.85 5.27 20.84
CA THR A 23 -30.38 3.91 20.58
C THR A 23 -29.57 3.21 19.51
N ALA A 24 -29.26 3.87 18.39
CA ALA A 24 -28.43 3.32 17.31
C ALA A 24 -27.06 2.89 17.84
N CYS A 25 -26.40 3.76 18.63
CA CYS A 25 -25.10 3.48 19.21
C CYS A 25 -25.14 2.28 20.17
N LEU A 26 -26.08 2.27 21.11
CA LEU A 26 -26.19 1.21 22.11
C LEU A 26 -26.57 -0.14 21.51
N VAL A 27 -27.52 -0.17 20.57
CA VAL A 27 -27.93 -1.40 19.88
C VAL A 27 -26.77 -1.95 19.05
N ALA A 28 -26.07 -1.09 18.28
CA ALA A 28 -24.90 -1.49 17.50
C ALA A 28 -23.75 -2.00 18.40
N LEU A 29 -23.51 -1.37 19.54
CA LEU A 29 -22.54 -1.82 20.52
C LEU A 29 -22.87 -3.24 21.00
N LEU A 30 -24.10 -3.46 21.45
CA LEU A 30 -24.53 -4.78 21.97
C LEU A 30 -24.44 -5.86 20.88
N LEU A 31 -24.92 -5.55 19.67
CA LEU A 31 -24.86 -6.46 18.55
C LEU A 31 -23.41 -6.80 18.16
N SER A 32 -22.51 -5.84 18.22
CA SER A 32 -21.09 -6.06 17.95
C SER A 32 -20.42 -6.91 19.01
N VAL A 33 -20.68 -6.62 20.32
CA VAL A 33 -20.14 -7.41 21.43
C VAL A 33 -20.61 -8.86 21.36
N VAL A 34 -21.87 -9.12 21.04
CA VAL A 34 -22.44 -10.46 20.92
C VAL A 34 -22.05 -11.13 19.58
N GLY A 35 -22.08 -10.38 18.49
CA GLY A 35 -21.81 -10.90 17.13
C GLY A 35 -20.34 -11.25 16.90
N THR A 36 -19.40 -10.47 17.47
CA THR A 36 -17.96 -10.69 17.24
C THR A 36 -17.49 -12.09 17.70
N PRO A 37 -17.85 -12.62 18.87
CA PRO A 37 -17.51 -14.00 19.25
C PRO A 37 -18.12 -15.06 18.33
N ILE A 38 -19.33 -14.83 17.81
CA ILE A 38 -20.01 -15.74 16.88
C ILE A 38 -19.24 -15.78 15.55
N VAL A 39 -18.96 -14.59 14.98
CA VAL A 39 -18.18 -14.47 13.73
C VAL A 39 -16.78 -15.05 13.90
N ARG A 40 -16.17 -14.87 15.06
CA ARG A 40 -14.85 -15.47 15.38
C ARG A 40 -14.90 -17.00 15.26
N ARG A 41 -15.93 -17.66 15.78
CA ARG A 41 -16.11 -19.13 15.67
C ARG A 41 -16.33 -19.52 14.20
N LEU A 42 -17.18 -18.79 13.49
CA LEU A 42 -17.45 -19.02 12.07
C LEU A 42 -16.18 -18.89 11.21
N ALA A 43 -15.34 -17.90 11.47
CA ALA A 43 -14.09 -17.70 10.75
C ALA A 43 -13.11 -18.88 10.91
N PHE A 44 -13.08 -19.51 12.08
CA PHE A 44 -12.30 -20.74 12.27
C PHE A 44 -12.85 -21.91 11.46
N THR A 45 -14.17 -22.10 11.40
CA THR A 45 -14.79 -23.20 10.62
C THR A 45 -14.62 -22.99 9.11
N MET A 46 -14.59 -21.74 8.65
CA MET A 46 -14.38 -21.38 7.23
C MET A 46 -12.90 -21.34 6.83
N GLY A 47 -11.98 -21.51 7.76
CA GLY A 47 -10.54 -21.45 7.47
C GLY A 47 -10.00 -20.03 7.17
N ALA A 48 -10.80 -18.98 7.41
CA ALA A 48 -10.39 -17.58 7.23
C ALA A 48 -9.51 -17.12 8.40
N VAL A 49 -8.29 -17.65 8.45
CA VAL A 49 -7.37 -17.51 9.59
C VAL A 49 -6.00 -17.06 9.12
N SER A 50 -5.45 -16.03 9.76
CA SER A 50 -4.05 -15.64 9.59
C SER A 50 -3.16 -16.60 10.35
N ARG A 51 -2.34 -17.38 9.63
CA ARG A 51 -1.36 -18.30 10.23
C ARG A 51 -0.06 -17.56 10.55
N PRO A 52 0.63 -17.90 11.67
CA PRO A 52 1.95 -17.37 11.93
C PRO A 52 2.94 -17.86 10.87
N GLY A 53 3.76 -16.96 10.33
CA GLY A 53 4.81 -17.30 9.35
C GLY A 53 5.16 -16.13 8.40
N GLY A 54 6.43 -16.01 8.05
CA GLY A 54 7.03 -15.11 7.06
C GLY A 54 6.84 -13.60 7.25
N ARG A 55 5.65 -13.06 7.17
CA ARG A 55 5.38 -11.60 7.24
C ARG A 55 4.57 -11.17 8.46
N HIS A 56 4.13 -12.11 9.30
CA HIS A 56 3.20 -11.83 10.40
C HIS A 56 3.89 -11.90 11.76
N VAL A 57 3.67 -10.88 12.60
CA VAL A 57 4.29 -10.68 13.91
C VAL A 57 3.60 -11.51 15.02
N HIS A 58 2.56 -12.30 14.67
CA HIS A 58 1.72 -12.99 15.66
C HIS A 58 2.14 -14.43 15.89
N ALA A 59 2.24 -14.82 17.18
CA ALA A 59 2.61 -16.17 17.62
C ALA A 59 1.45 -17.19 17.53
N ARG A 60 0.21 -16.76 17.29
CA ARG A 60 -1.01 -17.59 17.23
C ARG A 60 -1.83 -17.31 16.00
N ALA A 61 -2.58 -18.32 15.53
CA ALA A 61 -3.54 -18.17 14.46
C ALA A 61 -4.72 -17.27 14.89
N VAL A 62 -4.99 -16.18 14.16
CA VAL A 62 -6.04 -15.21 14.45
C VAL A 62 -7.03 -15.14 13.28
N PRO A 63 -8.35 -15.29 13.52
CA PRO A 63 -9.37 -15.21 12.47
C PRO A 63 -9.52 -13.78 11.92
N ARG A 64 -9.95 -13.65 10.64
CA ARG A 64 -9.93 -12.39 9.87
C ARG A 64 -11.30 -11.82 9.49
N LEU A 65 -12.42 -12.46 9.75
CA LEU A 65 -13.75 -12.03 9.29
C LEU A 65 -14.45 -11.02 10.22
N GLY A 66 -13.71 -10.26 11.03
CA GLY A 66 -14.30 -9.32 12.00
C GLY A 66 -15.20 -8.25 11.37
N GLY A 67 -14.95 -7.89 10.11
CA GLY A 67 -15.79 -6.96 9.37
C GLY A 67 -17.25 -7.36 9.23
N ILE A 68 -17.55 -8.66 9.15
CA ILE A 68 -18.92 -9.16 9.10
C ILE A 68 -19.69 -8.81 10.39
N ALA A 69 -19.02 -8.91 11.56
CA ALA A 69 -19.65 -8.54 12.83
C ALA A 69 -19.94 -7.04 12.91
N ILE A 70 -19.00 -6.20 12.46
CA ILE A 70 -19.16 -4.74 12.40
C ILE A 70 -20.31 -4.39 11.45
N ALA A 71 -20.34 -4.97 10.24
CA ALA A 71 -21.36 -4.70 9.23
C ALA A 71 -22.77 -5.08 9.72
N ALA A 72 -22.94 -6.29 10.28
CA ALA A 72 -24.21 -6.74 10.83
C ALA A 72 -24.68 -5.85 11.98
N ALA A 73 -23.76 -5.49 12.89
CA ALA A 73 -24.06 -4.63 14.03
C ALA A 73 -24.46 -3.21 13.61
N TRP A 74 -23.95 -2.71 12.48
CA TRP A 74 -24.27 -1.39 11.95
C TRP A 74 -25.54 -1.38 11.13
N VAL A 75 -25.73 -2.34 10.20
CA VAL A 75 -26.84 -2.36 9.24
C VAL A 75 -28.18 -2.45 9.94
N LEU A 76 -28.28 -3.34 10.95
CA LEU A 76 -29.58 -3.61 11.59
C LEU A 76 -30.18 -2.36 12.26
N PRO A 77 -29.49 -1.65 13.18
CA PRO A 77 -30.08 -0.44 13.80
C PRO A 77 -30.28 0.69 12.79
N VAL A 78 -29.42 0.84 11.78
CA VAL A 78 -29.59 1.87 10.74
C VAL A 78 -30.87 1.65 9.96
N LEU A 79 -31.15 0.43 9.50
CA LEU A 79 -32.39 0.13 8.78
C LEU A 79 -33.63 0.23 9.66
N VAL A 80 -33.59 -0.38 10.85
CA VAL A 80 -34.74 -0.35 11.78
C VAL A 80 -35.11 1.07 12.14
N LEU A 81 -34.15 1.89 12.55
CA LEU A 81 -34.41 3.28 12.95
C LEU A 81 -34.77 4.18 11.76
N PHE A 82 -34.22 3.90 10.57
CA PHE A 82 -34.66 4.63 9.37
C PHE A 82 -36.15 4.46 9.11
N PHE A 83 -36.72 3.27 9.27
CA PHE A 83 -38.15 3.05 9.05
C PHE A 83 -39.03 3.44 10.24
N LEU A 84 -38.52 3.38 11.48
CA LEU A 84 -39.30 3.70 12.68
C LEU A 84 -39.31 5.18 13.02
N ASP A 85 -38.23 5.91 12.78
CA ASP A 85 -38.09 7.32 13.17
C ASP A 85 -38.15 8.25 11.95
N ARG A 86 -39.29 8.90 11.78
CA ARG A 86 -39.51 9.87 10.69
C ARG A 86 -38.57 11.08 10.74
N THR A 87 -37.94 11.36 11.86
CA THR A 87 -37.03 12.50 11.99
C THR A 87 -35.72 12.30 11.24
N VAL A 88 -35.34 11.04 10.98
CA VAL A 88 -34.15 10.67 10.21
C VAL A 88 -34.42 10.52 8.70
N HIS A 89 -35.69 10.64 8.24
CA HIS A 89 -36.05 10.62 6.82
C HIS A 89 -35.59 11.87 6.05
N SER A 90 -34.41 12.39 6.38
CA SER A 90 -33.84 13.56 5.73
C SER A 90 -33.17 13.27 4.38
N ILE A 91 -33.04 11.98 4.02
CA ILE A 91 -32.40 11.54 2.76
C ILE A 91 -33.34 10.62 1.96
N PRO A 92 -33.23 10.61 0.61
CA PRO A 92 -33.99 9.70 -0.24
C PRO A 92 -33.69 8.23 0.07
N LEU A 93 -34.71 7.37 0.01
CA LEU A 93 -34.57 5.92 0.19
C LEU A 93 -33.51 5.31 -0.74
N LEU A 94 -33.39 5.81 -1.98
CA LEU A 94 -32.39 5.37 -2.93
C LEU A 94 -30.95 5.54 -2.40
N ARG A 95 -30.68 6.61 -1.66
CA ARG A 95 -29.37 6.79 -1.01
C ARG A 95 -29.16 5.82 0.15
N VAL A 96 -30.21 5.52 0.93
CA VAL A 96 -30.11 4.49 1.98
C VAL A 96 -29.80 3.13 1.36
N ILE A 97 -30.48 2.78 0.25
CA ILE A 97 -30.21 1.55 -0.50
C ILE A 97 -28.75 1.55 -1.00
N GLY A 98 -28.31 2.64 -1.64
CA GLY A 98 -26.93 2.77 -2.13
C GLY A 98 -25.90 2.58 -1.02
N LEU A 99 -26.13 3.20 0.14
CA LEU A 99 -25.25 3.11 1.30
C LEU A 99 -25.17 1.68 1.86
N VAL A 100 -26.33 1.08 2.14
CA VAL A 100 -26.39 -0.24 2.80
C VAL A 100 -25.99 -1.37 1.86
N VAL A 101 -26.55 -1.40 0.64
CA VAL A 101 -26.23 -2.44 -0.33
C VAL A 101 -24.76 -2.35 -0.78
N GLY A 102 -24.26 -1.14 -1.06
CA GLY A 102 -22.85 -0.95 -1.42
C GLY A 102 -21.90 -1.36 -0.29
N ALA A 103 -22.22 -1.04 0.96
CA ALA A 103 -21.45 -1.46 2.13
C ALA A 103 -21.42 -2.99 2.28
N LEU A 104 -22.57 -3.66 2.12
CA LEU A 104 -22.66 -5.11 2.18
C LEU A 104 -21.94 -5.80 1.01
N LEU A 105 -22.02 -5.25 -0.21
CA LEU A 105 -21.29 -5.77 -1.36
C LEU A 105 -19.78 -5.70 -1.14
N LEU A 106 -19.23 -4.58 -0.66
CA LEU A 106 -17.81 -4.48 -0.37
C LEU A 106 -17.38 -5.32 0.83
N CYS A 107 -18.23 -5.45 1.84
CA CYS A 107 -18.00 -6.41 2.94
C CYS A 107 -17.91 -7.85 2.41
N ALA A 108 -18.80 -8.25 1.49
CA ALA A 108 -18.79 -9.58 0.88
C ALA A 108 -17.55 -9.81 0.00
N VAL A 109 -17.16 -8.82 -0.80
CA VAL A 109 -15.91 -8.88 -1.60
C VAL A 109 -14.69 -9.04 -0.69
N GLY A 110 -14.61 -8.26 0.39
CA GLY A 110 -13.54 -8.39 1.37
C GLY A 110 -13.55 -9.73 2.10
N ALA A 111 -14.73 -10.27 2.45
CA ALA A 111 -14.85 -11.59 3.06
C ALA A 111 -14.40 -12.71 2.10
N LEU A 112 -14.72 -12.60 0.82
CA LEU A 112 -14.21 -13.51 -0.21
C LEU A 112 -12.69 -13.44 -0.32
N ASP A 113 -12.13 -12.24 -0.19
CA ASP A 113 -10.69 -12.04 -0.18
C ASP A 113 -10.03 -12.65 1.07
N ASP A 114 -10.59 -12.42 2.25
CA ASP A 114 -10.11 -13.00 3.51
C ASP A 114 -10.09 -14.54 3.48
N ILE A 115 -11.02 -15.18 2.72
CA ILE A 115 -11.13 -16.64 2.62
C ILE A 115 -10.26 -17.21 1.48
N ARG A 116 -10.31 -16.59 0.28
CA ARG A 116 -9.74 -17.17 -0.96
C ARG A 116 -8.49 -16.47 -1.47
N GLY A 117 -8.21 -15.23 -1.04
CA GLY A 117 -7.12 -14.42 -1.54
C GLY A 117 -7.34 -13.97 -2.99
N LEU A 118 -8.04 -12.86 -3.20
CA LEU A 118 -8.34 -12.32 -4.53
C LEU A 118 -7.14 -11.57 -5.12
N ARG A 119 -6.97 -11.62 -6.44
CA ARG A 119 -5.98 -10.79 -7.13
C ARG A 119 -6.37 -9.31 -7.04
N ALA A 120 -5.39 -8.42 -6.91
CA ALA A 120 -5.62 -6.97 -6.75
C ALA A 120 -6.53 -6.35 -7.82
N ARG A 121 -6.43 -6.82 -9.08
CA ARG A 121 -7.29 -6.35 -10.19
C ARG A 121 -8.78 -6.65 -9.95
N HIS A 122 -9.13 -7.82 -9.39
CA HIS A 122 -10.53 -8.18 -9.14
C HIS A 122 -11.11 -7.36 -7.99
N LYS A 123 -10.32 -7.10 -6.95
CA LYS A 123 -10.68 -6.21 -5.85
C LYS A 123 -10.99 -4.80 -6.37
N LEU A 124 -10.10 -4.25 -7.19
CA LEU A 124 -10.27 -2.90 -7.76
C LEU A 124 -11.50 -2.81 -8.65
N VAL A 125 -11.74 -3.78 -9.53
CA VAL A 125 -12.93 -3.82 -10.40
C VAL A 125 -14.21 -3.85 -9.57
N ALA A 126 -14.27 -4.68 -8.52
CA ALA A 126 -15.41 -4.73 -7.62
C ALA A 126 -15.65 -3.40 -6.89
N GLN A 127 -14.59 -2.76 -6.38
CA GLN A 127 -14.66 -1.46 -5.72
C GLN A 127 -15.17 -0.37 -6.69
N VAL A 128 -14.67 -0.35 -7.93
CA VAL A 128 -15.13 0.60 -8.96
C VAL A 128 -16.60 0.36 -9.31
N ALA A 129 -17.02 -0.90 -9.49
CA ALA A 129 -18.42 -1.23 -9.78
C ALA A 129 -19.38 -0.76 -8.67
N VAL A 130 -19.00 -0.99 -7.40
CA VAL A 130 -19.79 -0.52 -6.24
C VAL A 130 -19.77 1.00 -6.12
N ALA A 131 -18.66 1.67 -6.45
CA ALA A 131 -18.61 3.13 -6.48
C ALA A 131 -19.49 3.72 -7.61
N CYS A 132 -19.57 3.09 -8.78
CA CYS A 132 -20.50 3.46 -9.85
C CYS A 132 -21.98 3.27 -9.40
N PHE A 133 -22.27 2.17 -8.70
CA PHE A 133 -23.59 1.95 -8.11
C PHE A 133 -23.94 3.04 -7.09
N ALA A 134 -23.01 3.40 -6.19
CA ALA A 134 -23.19 4.49 -5.23
C ALA A 134 -23.46 5.82 -5.94
N PHE A 135 -22.70 6.12 -7.02
CA PHE A 135 -22.93 7.30 -7.85
C PHE A 135 -24.34 7.35 -8.43
N GLY A 136 -24.84 6.22 -8.97
CA GLY A 136 -26.21 6.08 -9.47
C GLY A 136 -27.28 6.28 -8.39
N CYS A 137 -26.96 5.93 -7.13
CA CYS A 137 -27.82 6.16 -5.97
C CYS A 137 -27.78 7.61 -5.44
N GLY A 138 -26.95 8.50 -6.04
CA GLY A 138 -26.89 9.91 -5.72
C GLY A 138 -25.76 10.31 -4.76
N PHE A 139 -24.75 9.46 -4.54
CA PHE A 139 -23.50 9.86 -3.88
C PHE A 139 -22.55 10.46 -4.91
N GLN A 140 -22.61 11.77 -5.10
CA GLN A 140 -21.95 12.47 -6.19
C GLN A 140 -21.16 13.68 -5.68
N ILE A 141 -19.94 13.85 -6.16
CA ILE A 141 -19.15 15.08 -6.03
C ILE A 141 -19.44 15.93 -7.26
N THR A 142 -20.47 16.75 -7.21
CA THR A 142 -20.92 17.58 -8.34
C THR A 142 -20.19 18.90 -8.46
N ALA A 143 -19.64 19.41 -7.36
CA ALA A 143 -18.89 20.66 -7.32
C ALA A 143 -17.82 20.62 -6.23
N VAL A 144 -16.71 21.30 -6.46
CA VAL A 144 -15.62 21.52 -5.51
C VAL A 144 -15.41 23.01 -5.35
N GLN A 145 -15.43 23.49 -4.11
CA GLN A 145 -15.10 24.88 -3.82
C GLN A 145 -13.61 25.03 -3.55
N LEU A 146 -12.97 25.88 -4.34
CA LEU A 146 -11.56 26.22 -4.20
C LEU A 146 -11.42 27.60 -3.52
N PRO A 147 -10.55 27.75 -2.50
CA PRO A 147 -10.44 28.97 -1.69
C PRO A 147 -10.23 30.27 -2.48
N LEU A 148 -9.51 30.20 -3.61
CA LEU A 148 -9.15 31.37 -4.43
C LEU A 148 -9.89 31.44 -5.76
N PHE A 149 -10.49 30.33 -6.22
CA PHE A 149 -11.06 30.19 -7.57
C PHE A 149 -12.59 30.03 -7.56
N GLY A 150 -13.23 30.04 -6.38
CA GLY A 150 -14.67 29.87 -6.27
C GLY A 150 -15.14 28.42 -6.47
N THR A 151 -16.39 28.24 -6.94
CA THR A 151 -17.01 26.93 -7.10
C THR A 151 -16.72 26.38 -8.49
N LEU A 152 -15.96 25.27 -8.56
CA LEU A 152 -15.72 24.53 -9.78
C LEU A 152 -16.78 23.41 -9.92
N SER A 153 -17.64 23.52 -10.94
CA SER A 153 -18.59 22.45 -11.27
C SER A 153 -17.86 21.30 -11.95
N MET A 154 -18.07 20.08 -11.45
CA MET A 154 -17.38 18.89 -11.98
C MET A 154 -17.98 18.39 -13.32
N GLY A 155 -19.23 18.68 -13.63
CA GLY A 155 -19.86 18.21 -14.87
C GLY A 155 -19.61 16.72 -15.12
N VAL A 156 -19.02 16.39 -16.26
CA VAL A 156 -18.68 14.99 -16.63
C VAL A 156 -17.61 14.36 -15.73
N PHE A 157 -16.80 15.17 -15.05
CA PHE A 157 -15.80 14.69 -14.10
C PHE A 157 -16.38 14.26 -12.75
N ALA A 158 -17.67 14.52 -12.49
CA ALA A 158 -18.31 14.13 -11.23
C ALA A 158 -18.23 12.61 -10.99
N LEU A 159 -18.41 11.79 -12.02
CA LEU A 159 -18.31 10.34 -11.93
C LEU A 159 -16.88 9.87 -11.58
N PRO A 160 -15.84 10.18 -12.37
CA PRO A 160 -14.48 9.73 -12.06
C PRO A 160 -13.95 10.27 -10.72
N VAL A 161 -14.28 11.50 -10.34
CA VAL A 161 -13.87 12.08 -9.05
C VAL A 161 -14.56 11.36 -7.88
N THR A 162 -15.85 11.03 -8.01
CA THR A 162 -16.58 10.28 -6.99
C THR A 162 -16.05 8.86 -6.84
N ILE A 163 -15.78 8.17 -7.96
CA ILE A 163 -15.16 6.83 -7.94
C ILE A 163 -13.80 6.90 -7.26
N PHE A 164 -12.96 7.86 -7.66
CA PHE A 164 -11.63 8.05 -7.06
C PHE A 164 -11.70 8.28 -5.54
N TRP A 165 -12.68 9.08 -5.09
CA TRP A 165 -12.92 9.31 -3.67
C TRP A 165 -13.28 8.03 -2.92
N ILE A 166 -14.33 7.33 -3.37
CA ILE A 166 -14.83 6.12 -2.68
C ILE A 166 -13.77 5.01 -2.69
N VAL A 167 -13.18 4.73 -3.85
CA VAL A 167 -12.14 3.69 -4.00
C VAL A 167 -10.86 4.08 -3.26
N GLY A 168 -10.44 5.34 -3.36
CA GLY A 168 -9.26 5.87 -2.67
C GLY A 168 -9.37 5.75 -1.16
N VAL A 169 -10.49 6.19 -0.57
CA VAL A 169 -10.73 6.07 0.87
C VAL A 169 -10.84 4.60 1.30
N THR A 170 -11.52 3.76 0.51
CA THR A 170 -11.63 2.32 0.80
C THR A 170 -10.26 1.66 0.87
N ASN A 171 -9.38 1.95 -0.08
CA ASN A 171 -8.02 1.41 -0.07
C ASN A 171 -7.14 2.06 1.02
N ALA A 172 -7.33 3.33 1.32
CA ALA A 172 -6.59 4.00 2.39
C ALA A 172 -6.90 3.40 3.77
N VAL A 173 -8.18 3.10 4.05
CA VAL A 173 -8.59 2.41 5.28
C VAL A 173 -8.08 0.98 5.31
N ASN A 174 -8.03 0.28 4.18
CA ASN A 174 -7.46 -1.06 4.10
C ASN A 174 -5.94 -1.06 4.35
N LEU A 175 -5.21 -0.09 3.83
CA LEU A 175 -3.76 0.01 4.03
C LEU A 175 -3.35 0.30 5.48
N ILE A 176 -4.18 1.01 6.25
CA ILE A 176 -3.90 1.31 7.66
C ILE A 176 -4.24 0.13 8.60
N ASP A 177 -4.95 -0.91 8.11
CA ASP A 177 -5.31 -2.11 8.90
C ASP A 177 -4.12 -3.07 9.06
N GLY A 178 -2.99 -2.53 9.51
CA GLY A 178 -1.74 -3.26 9.71
C GLY A 178 -1.40 -3.59 11.18
N LEU A 179 -2.07 -2.98 12.15
CA LEU A 179 -1.86 -3.19 13.59
C LEU A 179 -3.19 -3.44 14.31
N ASP A 180 -3.12 -4.28 15.37
CA ASP A 180 -4.26 -4.59 16.24
C ASP A 180 -4.97 -3.33 16.75
N GLY A 181 -6.24 -3.17 16.43
CA GLY A 181 -7.08 -2.05 16.83
C GLY A 181 -6.88 -0.76 16.01
N LEU A 182 -5.83 -0.64 15.20
CA LEU A 182 -5.50 0.63 14.55
C LEU A 182 -6.62 1.13 13.63
N ALA A 183 -7.01 0.33 12.63
CA ALA A 183 -8.03 0.75 11.66
C ALA A 183 -9.39 0.98 12.32
N ALA A 184 -9.80 0.12 13.27
CA ALA A 184 -11.05 0.26 13.99
C ALA A 184 -11.09 1.55 14.83
N GLY A 185 -10.00 1.89 15.52
CA GLY A 185 -9.96 3.11 16.33
C GLY A 185 -9.84 4.38 15.50
N VAL A 186 -9.08 4.37 14.41
CA VAL A 186 -9.03 5.51 13.47
C VAL A 186 -10.40 5.72 12.81
N ALA A 187 -11.09 4.65 12.42
CA ALA A 187 -12.45 4.73 11.90
C ALA A 187 -13.45 5.23 12.94
N PHE A 188 -13.26 4.88 14.23
CA PHE A 188 -14.04 5.42 15.33
C PHE A 188 -13.85 6.94 15.47
N VAL A 189 -12.62 7.44 15.42
CA VAL A 189 -12.33 8.89 15.47
C VAL A 189 -12.97 9.60 14.27
N ALA A 190 -12.89 9.02 13.06
CA ALA A 190 -13.53 9.58 11.87
C ALA A 190 -15.07 9.58 11.99
N ALA A 191 -15.66 8.50 12.50
CA ALA A 191 -17.11 8.41 12.76
C ALA A 191 -17.57 9.42 13.82
N LEU A 192 -16.83 9.60 14.90
CA LEU A 192 -17.09 10.59 15.94
C LEU A 192 -17.03 12.02 15.37
N THR A 193 -16.03 12.30 14.55
CA THR A 193 -15.91 13.59 13.86
C THR A 193 -17.12 13.87 12.97
N SER A 194 -17.48 12.88 12.14
CA SER A 194 -18.65 12.97 11.26
C SER A 194 -19.95 13.09 12.05
N PHE A 195 -20.06 12.40 13.19
CA PHE A 195 -21.20 12.52 14.11
C PHE A 195 -21.33 13.95 14.65
N ILE A 196 -20.26 14.53 15.19
CA ILE A 196 -20.26 15.89 15.74
C ILE A 196 -20.66 16.90 14.65
N ILE A 197 -20.07 16.81 13.46
CA ILE A 197 -20.37 17.70 12.34
C ILE A 197 -21.82 17.52 11.87
N ALA A 198 -22.32 16.28 11.80
CA ALA A 198 -23.71 16.00 11.44
C ALA A 198 -24.70 16.57 12.46
N MET A 199 -24.39 16.47 13.74
CA MET A 199 -25.20 17.09 14.82
C MET A 199 -25.23 18.62 14.71
N LEU A 200 -24.09 19.25 14.45
CA LEU A 200 -23.98 20.70 14.26
C LEU A 200 -24.71 21.20 13.01
N SER A 201 -24.71 20.39 11.93
CA SER A 201 -25.36 20.74 10.66
C SER A 201 -26.83 20.31 10.57
N GLY A 202 -27.35 19.57 11.54
CA GLY A 202 -28.72 19.03 11.51
C GLY A 202 -28.93 17.88 10.54
N SER A 203 -27.87 17.17 10.17
CA SER A 203 -27.91 16.00 9.26
C SER A 203 -28.25 14.72 10.06
N TRP A 204 -29.51 14.59 10.49
CA TRP A 204 -29.93 13.59 11.47
C TRP A 204 -29.69 12.15 11.06
N PHE A 205 -29.86 11.82 9.79
CA PHE A 205 -29.55 10.48 9.26
C PHE A 205 -28.06 10.17 9.39
N VAL A 206 -27.19 11.11 8.98
CA VAL A 206 -25.73 10.93 9.09
C VAL A 206 -25.31 10.79 10.54
N ALA A 207 -25.90 11.60 11.45
CA ALA A 207 -25.65 11.50 12.88
C ALA A 207 -26.06 10.12 13.44
N MET A 208 -27.22 9.59 13.04
CA MET A 208 -27.66 8.26 13.45
C MET A 208 -26.74 7.16 12.91
N ALA A 209 -26.42 7.20 11.62
CA ALA A 209 -25.59 6.17 10.97
C ALA A 209 -24.15 6.16 11.53
N THR A 210 -23.58 7.35 11.81
CA THR A 210 -22.26 7.45 12.43
C THR A 210 -22.28 7.04 13.90
N ALA A 211 -23.35 7.32 14.65
CA ALA A 211 -23.53 6.84 16.02
C ALA A 211 -23.61 5.30 16.09
N ALA A 212 -24.36 4.69 15.16
CA ALA A 212 -24.38 3.21 15.02
C ALA A 212 -22.97 2.67 14.71
N LEU A 213 -22.22 3.35 13.82
CA LEU A 213 -20.87 2.94 13.47
C LEU A 213 -19.92 3.01 14.67
N MET A 214 -20.02 4.09 15.47
CA MET A 214 -19.26 4.23 16.71
C MET A 214 -19.56 3.09 17.68
N GLY A 215 -20.83 2.75 17.88
CA GLY A 215 -21.21 1.63 18.74
C GLY A 215 -20.66 0.29 18.23
N ALA A 216 -20.80 0.00 16.94
CA ALA A 216 -20.28 -1.22 16.34
C ALA A 216 -18.75 -1.32 16.49
N LEU A 217 -18.02 -0.23 16.27
CA LEU A 217 -16.56 -0.18 16.40
C LEU A 217 -16.08 -0.35 17.84
N VAL A 218 -16.74 0.32 18.80
CA VAL A 218 -16.40 0.14 20.23
C VAL A 218 -16.60 -1.31 20.65
N GLY A 219 -17.74 -1.93 20.28
CA GLY A 219 -18.00 -3.33 20.58
C GLY A 219 -16.97 -4.29 19.96
N PHE A 220 -16.53 -4.01 18.74
CA PHE A 220 -15.49 -4.78 18.07
C PHE A 220 -14.11 -4.60 18.71
N LEU A 221 -13.73 -3.37 19.12
CA LEU A 221 -12.45 -3.05 19.73
C LEU A 221 -12.18 -3.84 21.04
N PHE A 222 -13.20 -4.28 21.78
CA PHE A 222 -13.00 -5.18 22.93
C PHE A 222 -12.30 -6.50 22.55
N PHE A 223 -12.41 -6.92 21.29
CA PHE A 223 -11.80 -8.16 20.79
C PHE A 223 -10.62 -7.92 19.86
N ASN A 224 -10.54 -6.73 19.25
CA ASN A 224 -9.51 -6.40 18.25
C ASN A 224 -8.34 -5.58 18.82
N PHE A 225 -8.50 -4.95 20.01
CA PHE A 225 -7.37 -4.22 20.64
C PHE A 225 -6.26 -5.18 21.06
N ASN A 226 -5.01 -4.71 20.99
CA ASN A 226 -3.82 -5.54 21.21
C ASN A 226 -3.74 -6.15 22.62
N PRO A 227 -3.57 -7.47 22.78
CA PRO A 227 -3.42 -8.49 21.73
C PRO A 227 -4.78 -8.91 21.11
N ALA A 228 -4.89 -8.81 19.78
CA ALA A 228 -6.15 -9.07 19.09
C ALA A 228 -6.56 -10.56 19.15
N ARG A 229 -7.86 -10.78 19.37
CA ARG A 229 -8.51 -12.10 19.34
C ARG A 229 -9.20 -12.39 18.01
N ILE A 230 -9.42 -11.36 17.19
CA ILE A 230 -9.98 -11.39 15.86
C ILE A 230 -9.49 -10.16 15.09
N PHE A 231 -9.12 -10.33 13.82
CA PHE A 231 -8.80 -9.23 12.93
C PHE A 231 -10.03 -8.75 12.18
N MET A 232 -10.01 -7.48 11.80
CA MET A 232 -11.05 -6.86 10.99
C MET A 232 -11.14 -7.51 9.61
N GLY A 233 -10.00 -7.74 8.97
CA GLY A 233 -9.86 -8.28 7.62
C GLY A 233 -10.25 -7.28 6.52
N ASP A 234 -10.10 -7.72 5.27
CA ASP A 234 -10.51 -6.94 4.10
C ASP A 234 -12.03 -6.72 4.09
N SER A 235 -12.81 -7.65 4.67
CA SER A 235 -14.25 -7.50 4.88
C SER A 235 -14.61 -6.26 5.69
N GLY A 236 -13.86 -5.97 6.74
CA GLY A 236 -14.13 -4.80 7.59
C GLY A 236 -13.54 -3.50 7.06
N SER A 237 -12.32 -3.53 6.57
CA SER A 237 -11.67 -2.33 6.05
C SER A 237 -12.37 -1.77 4.80
N TYR A 238 -12.85 -2.63 3.87
CA TYR A 238 -13.63 -2.19 2.71
C TYR A 238 -15.00 -1.66 3.12
N PHE A 239 -15.68 -2.35 4.05
CA PHE A 239 -16.93 -1.87 4.63
C PHE A 239 -16.77 -0.47 5.23
N LEU A 240 -15.79 -0.28 6.12
CA LEU A 240 -15.56 0.99 6.80
C LEU A 240 -15.19 2.10 5.84
N GLY A 241 -14.28 1.83 4.90
CA GLY A 241 -13.86 2.81 3.90
C GLY A 241 -15.02 3.28 3.03
N TYR A 242 -15.89 2.36 2.60
CA TYR A 242 -17.08 2.71 1.84
C TYR A 242 -18.09 3.51 2.66
N VAL A 243 -18.43 3.06 3.86
CA VAL A 243 -19.41 3.75 4.73
C VAL A 243 -18.93 5.15 5.09
N LEU A 244 -17.67 5.30 5.49
CA LEU A 244 -17.11 6.61 5.85
C LEU A 244 -17.02 7.56 4.64
N SER A 245 -16.61 7.05 3.47
CA SER A 245 -16.53 7.87 2.25
C SER A 245 -17.91 8.34 1.78
N THR A 246 -18.93 7.49 1.80
CA THR A 246 -20.28 7.81 1.35
C THR A 246 -21.04 8.69 2.36
N LEU A 247 -20.91 8.43 3.66
CA LEU A 247 -21.49 9.32 4.70
C LEU A 247 -20.89 10.72 4.67
N SER A 248 -19.59 10.85 4.38
CA SER A 248 -18.93 12.15 4.23
C SER A 248 -19.51 12.96 3.06
N LEU A 249 -19.85 12.32 1.95
CA LEU A 249 -20.49 12.97 0.81
C LEU A 249 -21.93 13.41 1.14
N THR A 250 -22.67 12.63 1.94
CA THR A 250 -24.03 12.98 2.34
C THR A 250 -24.04 14.22 3.24
N GLY A 251 -23.10 14.33 4.16
CA GLY A 251 -22.97 15.48 5.06
C GLY A 251 -22.65 16.78 4.31
N THR A 252 -21.76 16.72 3.32
CA THR A 252 -21.38 17.91 2.52
C THR A 252 -22.49 18.38 1.59
N LEU A 253 -23.30 17.49 1.03
CA LEU A 253 -24.43 17.83 0.16
C LEU A 253 -25.58 18.56 0.90
N GLN A 254 -25.74 18.34 2.20
CA GLN A 254 -26.77 19.00 3.02
C GLN A 254 -26.33 20.37 3.56
N GLN A 255 -25.03 20.61 3.61
CA GLN A 255 -24.52 21.93 4.01
C GLN A 255 -24.67 22.91 2.85
N LYS A 256 -25.61 23.85 2.98
CA LYS A 256 -25.73 25.06 2.13
C LYS A 256 -24.54 26.02 2.31
N ALA A 257 -23.49 25.57 2.94
CA ALA A 257 -22.34 26.41 3.26
C ALA A 257 -21.49 26.58 1.99
N SER A 258 -21.50 27.80 1.50
CA SER A 258 -20.65 28.34 0.44
C SER A 258 -19.18 28.47 0.89
N THR A 259 -18.61 27.44 1.52
CA THR A 259 -17.24 27.53 2.01
C THR A 259 -16.36 26.53 1.26
N ALA A 260 -15.25 27.04 0.75
CA ALA A 260 -14.12 26.33 0.12
C ALA A 260 -13.58 25.12 0.91
N VAL A 261 -14.20 24.81 2.02
CA VAL A 261 -13.74 23.91 3.07
C VAL A 261 -14.50 22.57 3.06
N SER A 262 -15.57 22.45 2.25
CA SER A 262 -16.48 21.30 2.35
C SER A 262 -15.84 19.93 2.04
N LEU A 263 -14.87 19.86 1.13
CA LEU A 263 -14.10 18.63 0.86
C LEU A 263 -12.92 18.44 1.82
N LEU A 264 -12.38 19.54 2.37
CA LEU A 264 -11.26 19.46 3.30
C LEU A 264 -11.67 18.81 4.63
N VAL A 265 -12.92 19.00 5.04
CA VAL A 265 -13.47 18.41 6.27
C VAL A 265 -13.42 16.87 6.25
N PRO A 266 -14.00 16.16 5.24
CA PRO A 266 -13.88 14.70 5.19
C PRO A 266 -12.44 14.21 4.93
N ILE A 267 -11.62 14.98 4.18
CA ILE A 267 -10.20 14.67 4.00
C ILE A 267 -9.47 14.67 5.33
N LEU A 268 -9.74 15.65 6.22
CA LEU A 268 -9.12 15.71 7.53
C LEU A 268 -9.72 14.71 8.53
N ALA A 269 -11.02 14.45 8.47
CA ALA A 269 -11.66 13.43 9.32
C ALA A 269 -11.06 12.03 9.05
N LEU A 270 -10.70 11.76 7.80
CA LEU A 270 -10.00 10.54 7.35
C LEU A 270 -8.50 10.80 7.14
N GLY A 271 -7.95 11.82 7.78
CA GLY A 271 -6.65 12.40 7.45
C GLY A 271 -5.49 11.41 7.58
N LEU A 272 -5.47 10.59 8.62
CA LEU A 272 -4.37 9.64 8.81
C LEU A 272 -4.31 8.56 7.72
N PRO A 273 -5.40 7.83 7.37
CA PRO A 273 -5.38 6.89 6.25
C PRO A 273 -5.00 7.52 4.91
N ILE A 274 -5.58 8.69 4.60
CA ILE A 274 -5.32 9.40 3.35
C ILE A 274 -3.86 9.87 3.29
N PHE A 275 -3.36 10.44 4.38
CA PHE A 275 -1.98 10.93 4.47
C PHE A 275 -0.95 9.80 4.32
N ASP A 276 -1.13 8.68 5.02
CA ASP A 276 -0.23 7.52 4.92
C ASP A 276 -0.19 6.97 3.48
N THR A 277 -1.35 6.87 2.84
CA THR A 277 -1.46 6.44 1.44
C THR A 277 -0.76 7.41 0.49
N LEU A 278 -1.03 8.72 0.60
CA LEU A 278 -0.40 9.75 -0.23
C LEU A 278 1.12 9.78 -0.02
N LEU A 279 1.57 9.71 1.23
CA LEU A 279 3.00 9.68 1.55
C LEU A 279 3.70 8.47 0.93
N SER A 280 3.03 7.30 0.94
CA SER A 280 3.53 6.09 0.28
C SER A 280 3.61 6.26 -1.24
N LEU A 281 2.57 6.83 -1.87
CA LEU A 281 2.54 7.10 -3.32
C LEU A 281 3.62 8.10 -3.74
N VAL A 282 3.75 9.23 -3.03
CA VAL A 282 4.79 10.24 -3.30
C VAL A 282 6.18 9.64 -3.19
N ARG A 283 6.44 8.89 -2.13
CA ARG A 283 7.74 8.23 -1.93
C ARG A 283 8.08 7.26 -3.07
N ARG A 284 7.11 6.43 -3.51
CA ARG A 284 7.31 5.50 -4.64
C ARG A 284 7.56 6.24 -5.93
N PHE A 285 6.81 7.30 -6.19
CA PHE A 285 6.99 8.15 -7.37
C PHE A 285 8.39 8.76 -7.40
N VAL A 286 8.85 9.35 -6.29
CA VAL A 286 10.22 9.92 -6.17
C VAL A 286 11.29 8.84 -6.29
N ALA A 287 11.04 7.64 -5.75
CA ALA A 287 11.97 6.51 -5.84
C ALA A 287 11.88 5.72 -7.15
N ARG A 288 11.06 6.17 -8.12
CA ARG A 288 10.80 5.50 -9.42
C ARG A 288 10.42 4.02 -9.28
N ARG A 289 9.69 3.66 -8.22
CA ARG A 289 9.21 2.30 -7.96
C ARG A 289 7.79 2.11 -8.49
N PRO A 290 7.38 0.87 -8.83
CA PRO A 290 6.00 0.60 -9.23
C PRO A 290 5.01 1.04 -8.15
N LEU A 291 4.00 1.86 -8.53
CA LEU A 291 3.03 2.46 -7.60
C LEU A 291 2.17 1.42 -6.87
N PHE A 292 1.94 0.25 -7.49
CA PHE A 292 1.07 -0.82 -6.97
C PHE A 292 1.86 -1.97 -6.30
N ALA A 293 3.17 -1.85 -6.12
CA ALA A 293 3.95 -2.85 -5.39
C ALA A 293 3.67 -2.76 -3.88
N GLY A 294 3.76 -3.87 -3.15
CA GLY A 294 3.63 -3.87 -1.68
C GLY A 294 4.71 -3.00 -1.02
N ASP A 295 4.34 -2.22 -0.01
CA ASP A 295 5.26 -1.35 0.72
C ASP A 295 5.27 -1.72 2.21
N ARG A 296 6.46 -1.77 2.81
CA ARG A 296 6.67 -1.98 4.26
C ARG A 296 6.98 -0.67 5.00
N LEU A 297 6.87 0.48 4.33
CA LEU A 297 7.26 1.77 4.87
C LEU A 297 6.04 2.65 5.24
N HIS A 298 4.87 2.03 5.52
CA HIS A 298 3.72 2.74 6.08
C HIS A 298 4.05 3.32 7.45
N VAL A 299 3.35 4.40 7.84
CA VAL A 299 3.60 5.13 9.09
C VAL A 299 3.62 4.20 10.30
N HIS A 300 2.71 3.24 10.38
CA HIS A 300 2.64 2.28 11.49
C HIS A 300 3.84 1.34 11.56
N HIS A 301 4.36 0.84 10.43
CA HIS A 301 5.59 0.04 10.40
C HIS A 301 6.79 0.86 10.84
N ARG A 302 6.86 2.12 10.38
CA ARG A 302 7.96 3.01 10.72
C ARG A 302 8.02 3.32 12.23
N LEU A 303 6.87 3.46 12.88
CA LEU A 303 6.82 3.64 14.34
C LEU A 303 7.37 2.40 15.09
N LEU A 304 7.08 1.19 14.59
CA LEU A 304 7.65 -0.04 15.14
C LEU A 304 9.17 -0.12 14.91
N ASP A 305 9.66 0.27 13.72
CA ASP A 305 11.09 0.33 13.40
C ASP A 305 11.85 1.32 14.30
N LEU A 306 11.17 2.38 14.78
CA LEU A 306 11.69 3.33 15.76
C LEU A 306 11.68 2.79 17.20
N GLY A 307 11.28 1.52 17.42
CA GLY A 307 11.30 0.85 18.71
C GLY A 307 10.03 1.05 19.56
N LEU A 308 8.94 1.61 19.01
CA LEU A 308 7.69 1.70 19.74
C LEU A 308 7.02 0.32 19.82
N THR A 309 6.43 0.01 20.97
CA THR A 309 5.55 -1.17 21.09
C THR A 309 4.27 -0.99 20.30
N HIS A 310 3.62 -2.09 19.86
CA HIS A 310 2.34 -2.06 19.14
C HIS A 310 1.31 -1.10 19.77
N ARG A 311 1.10 -1.22 21.10
CA ARG A 311 0.16 -0.35 21.83
C ARG A 311 0.53 1.13 21.76
N ARG A 312 1.82 1.46 21.93
CA ARG A 312 2.29 2.86 21.88
C ARG A 312 2.15 3.44 20.47
N ALA A 313 2.49 2.68 19.43
CA ALA A 313 2.32 3.10 18.06
C ALA A 313 0.84 3.41 17.75
N VAL A 314 -0.10 2.55 18.13
CA VAL A 314 -1.54 2.74 17.95
C VAL A 314 -2.03 3.98 18.71
N ILE A 315 -1.62 4.20 19.96
CA ILE A 315 -2.02 5.37 20.75
C ILE A 315 -1.50 6.67 20.12
N VAL A 316 -0.26 6.70 19.63
CA VAL A 316 0.29 7.86 18.92
C VAL A 316 -0.53 8.17 17.68
N LEU A 317 -0.90 7.15 16.88
CA LEU A 317 -1.69 7.32 15.67
C LEU A 317 -3.14 7.75 15.97
N TYR A 318 -3.72 7.30 17.07
CA TYR A 318 -5.01 7.82 17.57
C TYR A 318 -4.89 9.30 17.94
N GLY A 319 -3.80 9.69 18.60
CA GLY A 319 -3.53 11.11 18.92
C GLY A 319 -3.46 11.98 17.67
N VAL A 320 -2.70 11.54 16.65
CA VAL A 320 -2.62 12.22 15.35
C VAL A 320 -4.00 12.33 14.70
N SER A 321 -4.76 11.23 14.64
CA SER A 321 -6.12 11.21 14.08
C SER A 321 -7.05 12.17 14.82
N THR A 322 -6.95 12.25 16.15
CA THR A 322 -7.77 13.13 16.99
C THR A 322 -7.45 14.62 16.73
N VAL A 323 -6.18 14.97 16.53
CA VAL A 323 -5.79 16.34 16.17
C VAL A 323 -6.32 16.72 14.78
N LEU A 324 -6.20 15.82 13.79
CA LEU A 324 -6.77 16.04 12.46
C LEU A 324 -8.29 16.18 12.50
N ALA A 325 -8.95 15.36 13.31
CA ALA A 325 -10.39 15.43 13.58
C ALA A 325 -10.81 16.76 14.20
N GLY A 326 -10.05 17.27 15.18
CA GLY A 326 -10.25 18.59 15.76
C GLY A 326 -10.15 19.69 14.70
N GLY A 327 -9.15 19.60 13.82
CA GLY A 327 -9.03 20.47 12.64
C GLY A 327 -10.26 20.43 11.74
N ALA A 328 -10.78 19.24 11.42
CA ALA A 328 -12.01 19.08 10.62
C ALA A 328 -13.23 19.75 11.27
N ILE A 329 -13.40 19.58 12.59
CA ILE A 329 -14.50 20.22 13.34
C ILE A 329 -14.35 21.75 13.32
N LEU A 330 -13.16 22.28 13.58
CA LEU A 330 -12.90 23.72 13.54
C LEU A 330 -13.17 24.31 12.15
N LEU A 331 -12.78 23.60 11.10
CA LEU A 331 -13.09 23.99 9.72
C LEU A 331 -14.60 24.02 9.45
N SER A 332 -15.36 23.09 10.00
CA SER A 332 -16.83 23.05 9.82
C SER A 332 -17.56 24.20 10.53
N LEU A 333 -16.96 24.81 11.54
CA LEU A 333 -17.50 25.97 12.27
C LEU A 333 -17.43 27.29 11.48
N GLY A 334 -16.60 27.37 10.44
CA GLY A 334 -16.65 28.38 9.37
C GLY A 334 -16.21 29.82 9.73
N ARG A 335 -15.58 30.06 10.89
CA ARG A 335 -15.01 31.39 11.21
C ARG A 335 -13.61 31.51 10.61
N SER A 336 -13.35 32.59 9.85
CA SER A 336 -12.12 32.75 9.05
C SER A 336 -10.82 32.55 9.84
N TRP A 337 -10.69 33.08 11.05
CA TRP A 337 -9.49 32.93 11.87
C TRP A 337 -9.32 31.50 12.41
N GLN A 338 -10.44 30.80 12.74
CA GLN A 338 -10.42 29.41 13.21
C GLN A 338 -9.94 28.45 12.10
N VAL A 339 -10.35 28.71 10.85
CA VAL A 339 -9.88 28.01 9.67
C VAL A 339 -8.36 28.15 9.53
N GLY A 340 -7.84 29.37 9.65
CA GLY A 340 -6.39 29.62 9.60
C GLY A 340 -5.62 28.85 10.68
N VAL A 341 -6.09 28.93 11.94
CA VAL A 341 -5.48 28.20 13.07
C VAL A 341 -5.53 26.69 12.85
N ALA A 342 -6.67 26.16 12.41
CA ALA A 342 -6.82 24.71 12.14
C ALA A 342 -5.83 24.24 11.07
N LEU A 343 -5.69 24.98 9.97
CA LEU A 343 -4.76 24.63 8.89
C LEU A 343 -3.29 24.67 9.36
N VAL A 344 -2.91 25.68 10.14
CA VAL A 344 -1.57 25.78 10.71
C VAL A 344 -1.30 24.60 11.66
N CYS A 345 -2.21 24.31 12.59
CA CYS A 345 -2.04 23.17 13.52
C CYS A 345 -1.92 21.83 12.78
N VAL A 346 -2.80 21.58 11.80
CA VAL A 346 -2.76 20.37 10.98
C VAL A 346 -1.43 20.26 10.23
N THR A 347 -0.99 21.35 9.60
CA THR A 347 0.28 21.38 8.86
C THR A 347 1.46 21.08 9.79
N LEU A 348 1.51 21.71 10.98
CA LEU A 348 2.55 21.47 11.96
C LEU A 348 2.59 20.02 12.43
N VAL A 349 1.42 19.41 12.68
CA VAL A 349 1.33 17.99 13.08
C VAL A 349 1.80 17.07 11.97
N LEU A 350 1.38 17.30 10.71
CA LEU A 350 1.79 16.46 9.57
C LEU A 350 3.30 16.62 9.28
N VAL A 351 3.80 17.85 9.27
CA VAL A 351 5.25 18.10 9.10
C VAL A 351 6.05 17.51 10.25
N GLY A 352 5.59 17.68 11.49
CA GLY A 352 6.19 17.09 12.67
C GLY A 352 6.23 15.58 12.60
N LEU A 353 5.14 14.94 12.16
CA LEU A 353 5.06 13.48 11.96
C LEU A 353 6.07 13.01 10.91
N VAL A 354 6.14 13.70 9.75
CA VAL A 354 7.10 13.36 8.67
C VAL A 354 8.55 13.48 9.15
N ARG A 355 8.87 14.55 9.91
CA ARG A 355 10.20 14.71 10.51
C ARG A 355 10.51 13.66 11.56
N PHE A 356 9.57 13.41 12.47
CA PHE A 356 9.72 12.40 13.52
C PHE A 356 9.97 11.00 12.95
N LEU A 357 9.27 10.65 11.86
CA LEU A 357 9.46 9.38 11.16
C LEU A 357 10.77 9.30 10.35
N GLY A 358 11.54 10.39 10.24
CA GLY A 358 12.82 10.42 9.55
C GLY A 358 12.73 10.21 8.03
N TYR A 359 11.60 10.53 7.41
CA TYR A 359 11.43 10.35 5.96
C TYR A 359 12.38 11.24 5.14
N PHE A 360 12.69 12.45 5.62
CA PHE A 360 13.64 13.34 4.96
C PHE A 360 15.06 12.79 5.00
N ASP A 361 15.45 12.19 6.13
CA ASP A 361 16.79 11.63 6.30
C ASP A 361 17.00 10.40 5.41
N GLN A 362 15.96 9.59 5.21
CA GLN A 362 16.06 8.41 4.33
C GLN A 362 16.22 8.76 2.85
N ILE A 363 15.59 9.82 2.36
CA ILE A 363 15.74 10.26 0.97
C ILE A 363 17.18 10.75 0.75
N HIS A 364 17.72 11.54 1.67
CA HIS A 364 19.08 12.09 1.56
C HIS A 364 20.18 11.09 1.95
N PHE A 365 19.94 10.27 2.97
CA PHE A 365 20.93 9.31 3.46
C PHE A 365 21.10 8.12 2.49
N ARG A 366 20.02 7.55 1.98
CA ARG A 366 20.08 6.47 0.99
C ARG A 366 20.72 6.90 -0.31
N SER A 367 20.44 8.10 -0.81
CA SER A 367 21.11 8.61 -2.01
C SER A 367 22.59 8.83 -1.79
N ARG A 368 23.00 9.39 -0.63
CA ARG A 368 24.40 9.58 -0.27
C ARG A 368 25.12 8.26 0.05
N GLN A 369 24.45 7.32 0.71
CA GLN A 369 25.02 6.01 1.03
C GLN A 369 25.17 5.16 -0.23
N LYS A 370 24.16 5.13 -1.12
CA LYS A 370 24.27 4.47 -2.44
C LYS A 370 25.39 5.09 -3.28
N ALA A 371 25.51 6.41 -3.30
CA ALA A 371 26.61 7.08 -3.99
C ALA A 371 27.97 6.69 -3.39
N ARG A 372 28.13 6.73 -2.06
CA ARG A 372 29.38 6.34 -1.38
C ARG A 372 29.73 4.86 -1.60
N LEU A 373 28.77 3.95 -1.48
CA LEU A 373 29.02 2.53 -1.71
C LEU A 373 29.40 2.25 -3.17
N ARG A 374 28.77 2.95 -4.10
CA ARG A 374 29.07 2.90 -5.52
C ARG A 374 30.49 3.40 -5.82
N ASP A 375 30.87 4.52 -5.24
CA ASP A 375 32.21 5.10 -5.38
C ASP A 375 33.27 4.21 -4.73
N THR A 376 33.01 3.67 -3.54
CA THR A 376 33.94 2.79 -2.82
C THR A 376 34.20 1.49 -3.58
N TRP A 377 33.17 0.87 -4.15
CA TRP A 377 33.33 -0.36 -4.93
C TRP A 377 34.10 -0.13 -6.24
N THR A 378 33.79 0.94 -6.95
CA THR A 378 34.54 1.33 -8.15
C THR A 378 36.00 1.60 -7.81
N GLU A 379 36.27 2.20 -6.66
CA GLU A 379 37.64 2.46 -6.19
C GLU A 379 38.37 1.17 -5.79
N MET A 380 37.65 0.23 -5.13
CA MET A 380 38.22 -1.11 -4.86
C MET A 380 38.56 -1.84 -6.17
N LEU A 381 37.70 -1.83 -7.17
CA LEU A 381 37.99 -2.40 -8.49
C LEU A 381 39.23 -1.76 -9.10
N ARG A 382 39.34 -0.42 -9.08
CA ARG A 382 40.50 0.30 -9.59
C ARG A 382 41.82 -0.10 -8.92
N LEU A 383 41.81 -0.33 -7.61
CA LEU A 383 42.98 -0.77 -6.87
C LEU A 383 43.42 -2.19 -7.23
N HIS A 384 42.46 -3.07 -7.54
CA HIS A 384 42.74 -4.48 -7.80
C HIS A 384 43.05 -4.79 -9.27
N VAL A 385 42.47 -4.02 -10.23
CA VAL A 385 42.70 -4.23 -11.68
C VAL A 385 44.19 -4.41 -12.05
N PRO A 386 45.15 -3.57 -11.62
CA PRO A 386 46.53 -3.77 -11.99
C PRO A 386 47.13 -5.11 -11.54
N SER A 387 46.68 -5.61 -10.37
CA SER A 387 47.13 -6.89 -9.84
C SER A 387 46.54 -8.08 -10.64
N PHE A 388 45.31 -7.94 -11.12
CA PHE A 388 44.67 -8.93 -11.99
C PHE A 388 45.31 -8.96 -13.38
N LEU A 389 45.56 -7.80 -14.00
CA LEU A 389 46.24 -7.69 -15.28
C LEU A 389 47.64 -8.33 -15.22
N LEU A 390 48.41 -8.02 -14.15
CA LEU A 390 49.76 -8.59 -13.98
C LEU A 390 49.70 -10.10 -13.73
N ALA A 391 48.69 -10.59 -12.96
CA ALA A 391 48.56 -11.99 -12.69
C ALA A 391 48.11 -12.77 -13.95
N ALA A 392 47.18 -12.23 -14.77
CA ALA A 392 46.77 -12.78 -16.02
C ALA A 392 47.92 -12.91 -17.02
N HIS A 393 48.75 -11.83 -17.13
CA HIS A 393 49.91 -11.87 -18.02
C HIS A 393 51.02 -12.87 -17.58
N ARG A 394 51.02 -13.26 -16.30
CA ARG A 394 51.96 -14.26 -15.75
C ARG A 394 51.44 -15.67 -15.68
N ALA A 395 50.17 -15.89 -15.97
CA ALA A 395 49.55 -17.22 -15.95
C ALA A 395 50.22 -18.12 -17.04
N LEU A 396 50.73 -19.27 -16.64
CA LEU A 396 51.38 -20.24 -17.52
C LEU A 396 50.50 -21.45 -17.83
N SER A 397 49.36 -21.55 -17.16
CA SER A 397 48.41 -22.64 -17.34
C SER A 397 46.98 -22.16 -17.33
N GLU A 398 46.07 -22.93 -17.98
CA GLU A 398 44.63 -22.70 -17.99
C GLU A 398 44.08 -22.65 -16.56
N GLU A 399 44.56 -23.52 -15.66
CA GLU A 399 44.13 -23.57 -14.28
C GLU A 399 44.52 -22.30 -13.51
N GLU A 400 45.69 -21.73 -13.74
CA GLU A 400 46.12 -20.47 -13.14
C GLU A 400 45.30 -19.30 -13.64
N ALA A 401 44.97 -19.25 -14.93
CA ALA A 401 44.10 -18.22 -15.48
C ALA A 401 42.65 -18.33 -14.92
N LEU A 402 42.10 -19.53 -14.79
CA LEU A 402 40.77 -19.73 -14.20
C LEU A 402 40.71 -19.35 -12.69
N ARG A 403 41.78 -19.57 -11.95
CA ARG A 403 41.87 -19.14 -10.54
C ARG A 403 41.76 -17.63 -10.35
N LEU A 404 41.95 -16.83 -11.37
CA LEU A 404 41.69 -15.39 -11.29
C LEU A 404 40.21 -15.07 -11.16
N PHE A 405 39.33 -15.87 -11.71
CA PHE A 405 37.88 -15.74 -11.50
C PHE A 405 37.50 -16.11 -10.06
N GLU A 406 38.09 -17.16 -9.49
CA GLU A 406 37.91 -17.50 -8.07
C GLU A 406 38.40 -16.37 -7.16
N ARG A 407 39.51 -15.73 -7.51
CA ARG A 407 40.08 -14.61 -6.78
C ARG A 407 39.17 -13.38 -6.78
N LEU A 408 38.40 -13.11 -7.85
CA LEU A 408 37.39 -12.04 -7.86
C LEU A 408 36.33 -12.22 -6.76
N VAL A 409 35.95 -13.47 -6.50
CA VAL A 409 35.00 -13.82 -5.44
C VAL A 409 35.66 -13.73 -4.07
N PHE A 410 36.90 -14.26 -3.94
CA PHE A 410 37.63 -14.27 -2.69
C PHE A 410 37.97 -12.85 -2.17
N GLU A 411 38.29 -11.91 -3.08
CA GLU A 411 38.54 -10.50 -2.74
C GLU A 411 37.26 -9.66 -2.60
N ASP A 412 36.07 -10.31 -2.60
CA ASP A 412 34.73 -9.68 -2.47
C ASP A 412 34.46 -8.58 -3.53
N LEU A 413 35.07 -8.72 -4.69
CA LEU A 413 34.86 -7.81 -5.81
C LEU A 413 33.54 -8.13 -6.53
N VAL A 414 33.21 -9.43 -6.63
CA VAL A 414 31.94 -9.96 -7.11
C VAL A 414 31.45 -11.05 -6.15
N SER A 415 30.15 -11.32 -6.14
CA SER A 415 29.56 -12.33 -5.25
C SER A 415 29.55 -13.73 -5.84
N GLY A 416 29.62 -13.82 -7.16
CA GLY A 416 29.70 -15.09 -7.89
C GLY A 416 30.19 -14.90 -9.30
N VAL A 417 30.83 -15.92 -9.83
CA VAL A 417 31.31 -16.00 -11.21
C VAL A 417 30.85 -17.33 -11.79
N GLU A 418 30.22 -17.31 -12.94
CA GLU A 418 29.84 -18.49 -13.71
C GLU A 418 30.48 -18.43 -15.09
N LEU A 419 31.19 -19.50 -15.46
CA LEU A 419 31.70 -19.68 -16.79
C LEU A 419 30.69 -20.48 -17.62
N LEU A 420 30.22 -19.90 -18.71
CA LEU A 420 29.19 -20.45 -19.56
C LEU A 420 29.78 -20.85 -20.92
N ARG A 421 29.32 -21.98 -21.46
CA ARG A 421 29.59 -22.38 -22.85
C ARG A 421 28.27 -22.78 -23.48
N SER A 422 27.92 -22.16 -24.60
CA SER A 422 26.63 -22.35 -25.27
C SER A 422 25.41 -22.22 -24.33
N GLY A 423 25.51 -21.39 -23.28
CA GLY A 423 24.47 -21.17 -22.29
C GLY A 423 24.45 -22.14 -21.10
N GLU A 424 25.29 -23.18 -21.09
CA GLU A 424 25.44 -24.10 -19.96
C GLU A 424 26.62 -23.70 -19.06
N THR A 425 26.44 -23.81 -17.75
CA THR A 425 27.48 -23.48 -16.75
C THR A 425 28.51 -24.61 -16.68
N ILE A 426 29.77 -24.31 -17.03
CA ILE A 426 30.89 -25.27 -16.97
C ILE A 426 31.57 -25.19 -15.61
N HIS A 427 31.87 -23.97 -15.12
CA HIS A 427 32.47 -23.71 -13.83
C HIS A 427 31.70 -22.62 -13.12
N ALA A 428 31.63 -22.70 -11.76
CA ALA A 428 31.03 -21.67 -10.93
C ALA A 428 31.82 -21.51 -9.62
N TRP A 429 32.07 -20.26 -9.24
CA TRP A 429 32.71 -19.87 -7.99
C TRP A 429 31.81 -18.91 -7.21
N GLY A 430 31.74 -19.04 -5.90
CA GLY A 430 30.92 -18.22 -5.02
C GLY A 430 29.46 -18.65 -4.92
N LEU A 431 28.55 -17.69 -4.74
CA LEU A 431 27.12 -17.97 -4.54
C LEU A 431 26.47 -18.46 -5.83
N ARG A 432 25.98 -19.70 -5.83
CA ARG A 432 25.04 -20.21 -6.84
C ARG A 432 23.63 -19.67 -6.53
N TRP A 433 22.99 -19.08 -7.52
CA TRP A 433 21.61 -18.63 -7.40
C TRP A 433 20.65 -19.74 -7.76
N ASP A 434 19.78 -20.09 -6.80
CA ASP A 434 18.51 -20.74 -7.09
C ASP A 434 17.49 -19.66 -7.46
N ASN A 435 16.86 -19.81 -8.62
CA ASN A 435 15.92 -18.85 -9.21
C ASN A 435 14.82 -18.44 -8.21
N GLY A 436 14.97 -17.33 -7.51
CA GLY A 436 13.86 -16.72 -6.78
C GLY A 436 14.12 -15.95 -5.49
N ALA A 437 15.31 -15.87 -4.93
CA ALA A 437 15.47 -15.51 -3.52
C ALA A 437 15.99 -14.10 -3.17
N ARG A 438 16.58 -13.29 -4.08
CA ARG A 438 17.01 -11.94 -3.70
C ARG A 438 16.80 -10.89 -4.80
N ARG A 439 16.16 -9.77 -4.41
CA ARG A 439 15.83 -8.62 -5.28
C ARG A 439 16.97 -7.61 -5.47
N ASP A 440 18.13 -7.80 -4.85
CA ASP A 440 19.22 -6.82 -4.76
C ASP A 440 20.50 -7.31 -5.44
N ALA A 441 20.41 -8.23 -6.40
CA ALA A 441 21.53 -8.70 -7.20
C ALA A 441 21.31 -8.34 -8.67
N PHE A 442 22.39 -7.95 -9.34
CA PHE A 442 22.41 -7.80 -10.78
C PHE A 442 23.45 -8.75 -11.37
N GLU A 443 23.19 -9.22 -12.59
CA GLU A 443 24.05 -10.10 -13.36
C GLU A 443 24.54 -9.36 -14.60
N VAL A 444 25.82 -9.50 -14.89
CA VAL A 444 26.44 -8.98 -16.12
C VAL A 444 27.17 -10.10 -16.80
N THR A 445 26.95 -10.25 -18.11
CA THR A 445 27.59 -11.28 -18.90
C THR A 445 28.56 -10.65 -19.89
N PHE A 446 29.82 -11.08 -19.84
CA PHE A 446 30.88 -10.66 -20.75
C PHE A 446 31.26 -11.83 -21.67
N PRO A 447 31.50 -11.59 -22.97
CA PRO A 447 32.04 -12.61 -23.87
C PRO A 447 33.44 -13.00 -23.44
N LEU A 448 33.81 -14.25 -23.67
CA LEU A 448 35.16 -14.78 -23.42
C LEU A 448 35.76 -15.19 -24.77
N GLY A 449 36.84 -14.52 -25.22
CA GLY A 449 37.47 -14.74 -26.51
C GLY A 449 37.02 -13.77 -27.60
N SER A 450 37.48 -14.06 -28.87
CA SER A 450 37.14 -13.23 -30.03
C SER A 450 35.66 -13.25 -30.38
N GLU A 451 35.19 -12.28 -31.17
CA GLU A 451 33.81 -12.20 -31.66
C GLU A 451 33.36 -13.51 -32.29
N GLY A 452 32.29 -14.11 -31.73
CA GLY A 452 31.77 -15.42 -32.17
C GLY A 452 32.09 -16.60 -31.23
N SER A 453 32.83 -16.41 -30.15
CA SER A 453 33.06 -17.42 -29.12
C SER A 453 31.75 -17.89 -28.48
N ALA A 454 31.56 -19.20 -28.33
CA ALA A 454 30.43 -19.80 -27.64
C ALA A 454 30.53 -19.68 -26.11
N SER A 455 31.61 -19.10 -25.59
CA SER A 455 31.89 -18.98 -24.14
C SER A 455 31.69 -17.57 -23.64
N SER A 456 31.14 -17.45 -22.44
CA SER A 456 30.92 -16.16 -21.73
C SER A 456 31.11 -16.35 -20.24
N VAL A 457 31.38 -15.23 -19.55
CA VAL A 457 31.48 -15.17 -18.10
C VAL A 457 30.31 -14.34 -17.58
N ARG A 458 29.54 -14.91 -16.67
CA ARG A 458 28.49 -14.22 -15.93
C ARG A 458 29.00 -13.87 -14.56
N LEU A 459 29.00 -12.57 -14.25
CA LEU A 459 29.37 -12.03 -12.95
C LEU A 459 28.11 -11.65 -12.19
N THR A 460 27.96 -12.17 -10.98
CA THR A 460 26.85 -11.87 -10.09
C THR A 460 27.33 -10.94 -8.99
N CYS A 461 26.68 -9.78 -8.86
CA CYS A 461 26.99 -8.79 -7.83
C CYS A 461 25.77 -8.60 -6.94
N VAL A 462 25.90 -8.97 -5.65
CA VAL A 462 24.87 -8.72 -4.62
C VAL A 462 25.20 -7.41 -3.93
N ARG A 463 24.59 -6.31 -4.39
CA ARG A 463 24.82 -4.99 -3.81
C ARG A 463 23.55 -4.14 -3.85
N ASP A 464 23.45 -3.21 -2.93
CA ASP A 464 22.30 -2.30 -2.75
C ASP A 464 22.20 -1.23 -3.88
N THR A 465 22.66 -1.56 -5.10
CA THR A 465 22.64 -0.71 -6.29
C THR A 465 21.80 -1.39 -7.37
N ASP A 466 20.86 -0.64 -7.97
CA ASP A 466 19.94 -1.15 -8.96
C ASP A 466 20.57 -1.30 -10.38
N GLU A 467 21.79 -0.74 -10.60
CA GLU A 467 22.49 -0.74 -11.89
C GLU A 467 24.02 -0.77 -11.70
N LEU A 468 24.71 -1.39 -12.63
CA LEU A 468 26.19 -1.38 -12.71
C LEU A 468 26.68 0.03 -13.08
N PRO A 469 27.61 0.66 -12.31
CA PRO A 469 28.21 1.90 -12.73
C PRO A 469 29.01 1.71 -14.03
N PRO A 470 28.90 2.59 -15.04
CA PRO A 470 29.66 2.45 -16.28
C PRO A 470 31.17 2.33 -16.07
N SER A 471 31.72 3.01 -15.06
CA SER A 471 33.12 2.92 -14.69
C SER A 471 33.50 1.56 -14.10
N ALA A 472 32.62 0.89 -13.37
CA ALA A 472 32.84 -0.44 -12.82
C ALA A 472 32.70 -1.51 -13.92
N GLU A 473 31.78 -1.34 -14.85
CA GLU A 473 31.60 -2.20 -16.02
C GLU A 473 32.87 -2.27 -16.85
N VAL A 474 33.45 -1.11 -17.17
CA VAL A 474 34.74 -1.05 -17.91
C VAL A 474 35.87 -1.73 -17.15
N LEU A 475 35.93 -1.60 -15.83
CA LEU A 475 36.97 -2.24 -15.03
C LEU A 475 36.81 -3.76 -14.96
N LEU A 476 35.58 -4.26 -14.84
CA LEU A 476 35.29 -5.69 -14.88
C LEU A 476 35.55 -6.27 -16.28
N GLN A 477 35.18 -5.55 -17.34
CA GLN A 477 35.51 -5.95 -18.71
C GLN A 477 37.03 -6.09 -18.90
N LEU A 478 37.83 -5.13 -18.43
CA LEU A 478 39.28 -5.21 -18.51
C LEU A 478 39.86 -6.44 -17.82
N ILE A 479 39.31 -6.83 -16.67
CA ILE A 479 39.73 -8.05 -15.98
C ILE A 479 39.36 -9.29 -16.80
N VAL A 480 38.13 -9.36 -17.30
CA VAL A 480 37.66 -10.50 -18.11
C VAL A 480 38.47 -10.63 -19.39
N ASP A 481 38.71 -9.54 -20.09
CA ASP A 481 39.53 -9.54 -21.33
C ASP A 481 40.96 -10.03 -21.06
N SER A 482 41.57 -9.60 -19.95
CA SER A 482 42.93 -10.03 -19.58
C SER A 482 42.99 -11.53 -19.24
N VAL A 483 41.95 -12.06 -18.57
CA VAL A 483 41.86 -13.49 -18.29
C VAL A 483 41.59 -14.27 -19.58
N SER A 484 40.79 -13.70 -20.50
CA SER A 484 40.56 -14.27 -21.83
C SER A 484 41.85 -14.40 -22.64
N GLU A 485 42.67 -13.34 -22.70
CA GLU A 485 43.99 -13.36 -23.36
C GLU A 485 44.94 -14.40 -22.75
N ALA A 486 44.91 -14.52 -21.40
CA ALA A 486 45.71 -15.53 -20.70
C ALA A 486 45.28 -16.95 -21.08
N LEU A 487 43.97 -17.21 -21.15
CA LEU A 487 43.40 -18.50 -21.58
C LEU A 487 43.75 -18.82 -23.04
N GLU A 488 43.69 -17.83 -23.93
CA GLU A 488 44.12 -17.98 -25.32
C GLU A 488 45.59 -18.35 -25.41
N SER A 489 46.45 -17.66 -24.68
CA SER A 489 47.90 -17.90 -24.65
C SER A 489 48.26 -19.30 -24.12
N CYS A 490 47.45 -19.85 -23.22
CA CYS A 490 47.57 -21.19 -22.68
C CYS A 490 46.98 -22.28 -23.60
N GLY A 491 46.39 -21.93 -24.75
CA GLY A 491 45.77 -22.88 -25.70
C GLY A 491 44.47 -23.47 -25.18
N SER A 492 43.75 -22.79 -24.31
CA SER A 492 42.49 -23.25 -23.76
C SER A 492 41.42 -23.45 -24.83
N LYS A 493 40.75 -24.59 -24.80
CA LYS A 493 39.60 -24.88 -25.67
C LYS A 493 38.36 -24.04 -25.32
N LEU A 494 38.36 -23.37 -24.18
CA LEU A 494 37.25 -22.53 -23.73
C LEU A 494 37.13 -21.25 -24.56
N VAL A 495 38.21 -20.78 -25.15
CA VAL A 495 38.30 -19.52 -25.89
C VAL A 495 38.47 -19.74 -27.39
N ALA A 496 38.78 -20.98 -27.82
CA ALA A 496 38.90 -21.32 -29.24
C ALA A 496 37.56 -21.07 -29.97
N GLN A 497 37.63 -20.52 -31.17
CA GLN A 497 36.46 -20.31 -32.03
C GLN A 497 35.69 -21.64 -32.22
N ALA A 498 34.37 -21.56 -32.25
CA ALA A 498 33.51 -22.70 -32.54
C ALA A 498 34.03 -23.39 -33.83
N ILE A 499 34.52 -24.61 -33.66
CA ILE A 499 34.87 -25.47 -34.80
C ILE A 499 33.59 -25.55 -35.62
N GLN A 500 33.66 -25.16 -36.90
CA GLN A 500 32.55 -25.37 -37.84
C GLN A 500 32.06 -26.80 -37.72
N PRO A 501 30.76 -27.11 -37.73
CA PRO A 501 30.27 -28.45 -37.68
C PRO A 501 30.92 -29.23 -38.85
N GLU A 502 31.59 -30.32 -38.52
CA GLU A 502 32.07 -31.26 -39.53
C GLU A 502 30.92 -31.56 -40.49
N VAL A 503 31.10 -31.16 -41.75
CA VAL A 503 30.23 -31.58 -42.83
C VAL A 503 30.42 -33.10 -42.94
N GLU A 504 29.47 -33.88 -42.45
CA GLU A 504 29.40 -35.31 -42.74
C GLU A 504 29.54 -35.51 -44.24
N PRO A 505 30.49 -36.34 -44.73
CA PRO A 505 30.60 -36.62 -46.14
C PRO A 505 29.31 -37.33 -46.59
N ALA A 506 28.63 -36.73 -47.56
CA ALA A 506 27.45 -37.31 -48.19
C ALA A 506 27.72 -38.78 -48.55
N LEU A 507 27.01 -39.69 -47.88
CA LEU A 507 26.94 -41.08 -48.23
C LEU A 507 26.40 -41.19 -49.67
N GLY A 508 27.30 -41.68 -50.55
CA GLY A 508 27.05 -41.91 -51.96
C GLY A 508 25.84 -42.80 -52.19
N ASP A 509 25.16 -42.51 -53.27
CA ASP A 509 24.11 -43.29 -53.91
C ASP A 509 24.31 -44.79 -53.83
N ILE A 510 23.49 -45.50 -53.06
CA ILE A 510 23.28 -46.92 -53.23
C ILE A 510 21.93 -47.12 -53.90
N THR A 511 21.95 -47.27 -55.19
CA THR A 511 20.81 -47.75 -55.99
C THR A 511 20.41 -49.17 -55.57
N PRO A 512 19.14 -49.47 -55.34
CA PRO A 512 18.66 -50.81 -55.11
C PRO A 512 18.48 -51.51 -56.50
N SER A 513 19.26 -52.55 -56.76
CA SER A 513 18.99 -53.48 -57.86
C SER A 513 17.87 -54.45 -57.48
N PHE A 514 16.86 -54.51 -58.31
CA PHE A 514 15.82 -55.53 -58.33
C PHE A 514 16.34 -56.94 -58.34
N ARG A 515 15.86 -57.79 -57.45
CA ARG A 515 15.17 -59.07 -57.75
C ARG A 515 14.30 -59.49 -56.58
#